data_6703cf8dff83160714f60001b3899993
#
_entry.id   6703cf8dff83160714f60001b3899993
#
_cell.length_a   1.000
_cell.length_b   1.000
_cell.length_c   1.000
_cell.angle_alpha   90.00
_cell.angle_beta   90.00
_cell.angle_gamma   90.00
#
_symmetry.space_group_name_H-M   'P 1'
#
loop_
_entity.id
_entity.type
_entity.pdbx_description
1 polymer ?
#
loop_
_entity_poly.entity_id
_entity_poly.type
_entity_poly.pdbx_seq_one_letter_code
_entity_poly.pdbx_strand_id
1 'polypeptide(L)'
;MATKIDIISGFLGAGKTTLIKKLLKEAYADEQVVLIENEFGEIGIDGGFLKEAGIQIREMNSGCICCSLVGDFGTSLKEVVDKYHPDRILIEPSGVGKLSDVIKAVQGVQGDVDIVLNSYTTVVDAKKCKMYMRNFGEFFDNQVEYAGAIIMSRTDIIDEKKAQQAMELLRGINAKAAIITTPIEKLDGKKILEVMEKPVSLEEELMSEEEVCPECGHVHEHGEHHHHDHDHDHECGCGHDHEEHHDHDHECGCGHDHEEHEHHHHDHDHECGCGHDHHDHHHHHADEVFTSWGRETIKKYTREGLEKMLEALSASEDYGIILRAKGMLPAEDGTWIYFDMVPEETEIREGAPEYTGRLCVIGSKLKEDKLAELFGLA
;
A
#
# COMPACT_ATOMS: atom_id res chain seq x y z
N MET A 1 -17.59 -13.46 -11.23
CA MET A 1 -16.59 -12.52 -10.64
C MET A 1 -15.77 -12.01 -11.79
N ALA A 2 -15.38 -10.73 -11.78
CA ALA A 2 -14.50 -10.19 -12.83
C ALA A 2 -13.16 -10.93 -12.84
N THR A 3 -12.63 -11.20 -14.04
CA THR A 3 -11.31 -11.84 -14.20
C THR A 3 -10.22 -10.87 -13.74
N LYS A 4 -9.35 -11.30 -12.85
CA LYS A 4 -8.23 -10.49 -12.36
C LYS A 4 -7.12 -10.40 -13.40
N ILE A 5 -6.58 -9.20 -13.63
CA ILE A 5 -5.43 -8.97 -14.51
C ILE A 5 -4.22 -8.61 -13.67
N ASP A 6 -3.14 -9.38 -13.78
CA ASP A 6 -1.84 -9.08 -13.19
C ASP A 6 -0.81 -8.84 -14.29
N ILE A 7 -0.13 -7.70 -14.23
CA ILE A 7 0.94 -7.34 -15.15
C ILE A 7 2.29 -7.57 -14.48
N ILE A 8 3.15 -8.38 -15.08
CA ILE A 8 4.51 -8.66 -14.60
C ILE A 8 5.51 -8.11 -15.60
N SER A 9 5.91 -6.86 -15.39
CA SER A 9 6.87 -6.12 -16.19
C SER A 9 8.29 -6.26 -15.67
N GLY A 10 9.24 -5.72 -16.37
CA GLY A 10 10.66 -5.68 -15.99
C GLY A 10 11.57 -5.83 -17.18
N PHE A 11 12.79 -5.29 -17.08
CA PHE A 11 13.74 -5.26 -18.18
C PHE A 11 14.18 -6.67 -18.62
N LEU A 12 14.84 -6.75 -19.77
CA LEU A 12 15.31 -8.02 -20.34
C LEU A 12 16.21 -8.79 -19.34
N GLY A 13 15.88 -10.06 -19.10
CA GLY A 13 16.64 -10.93 -18.19
C GLY A 13 16.55 -10.56 -16.72
N ALA A 14 15.58 -9.74 -16.30
CA ALA A 14 15.38 -9.37 -14.90
C ALA A 14 14.87 -10.51 -14.01
N GLY A 15 14.30 -11.58 -14.60
CA GLY A 15 13.79 -12.75 -13.85
C GLY A 15 12.25 -12.84 -13.81
N LYS A 16 11.55 -12.17 -14.72
CA LYS A 16 10.08 -12.21 -14.84
C LYS A 16 9.53 -13.64 -14.92
N THR A 17 10.06 -14.43 -15.85
CA THR A 17 9.70 -15.82 -16.04
C THR A 17 9.90 -16.68 -14.79
N THR A 18 10.98 -16.45 -14.02
CA THR A 18 11.24 -17.15 -12.76
C THR A 18 10.17 -16.83 -11.72
N LEU A 19 9.78 -15.55 -11.62
CA LEU A 19 8.70 -15.12 -10.74
C LEU A 19 7.36 -15.75 -11.16
N ILE A 20 7.03 -15.69 -12.45
CA ILE A 20 5.79 -16.27 -13.00
C ILE A 20 5.69 -17.75 -12.66
N LYS A 21 6.75 -18.53 -12.94
CA LYS A 21 6.80 -19.96 -12.61
C LYS A 21 6.57 -20.23 -11.12
N LYS A 22 7.13 -19.40 -10.24
CA LYS A 22 6.94 -19.52 -8.79
C LYS A 22 5.51 -19.24 -8.37
N LEU A 23 4.92 -18.13 -8.85
CA LEU A 23 3.54 -17.77 -8.55
C LEU A 23 2.55 -18.82 -9.04
N LEU A 24 2.73 -19.34 -10.25
CA LEU A 24 1.89 -20.40 -10.82
C LEU A 24 1.94 -21.67 -9.98
N LYS A 25 3.10 -22.02 -9.44
CA LYS A 25 3.28 -23.22 -8.61
C LYS A 25 2.76 -23.06 -7.19
N GLU A 26 2.95 -21.89 -6.57
CA GLU A 26 2.79 -21.73 -5.13
C GLU A 26 1.59 -20.85 -4.73
N ALA A 27 1.17 -19.94 -5.61
CA ALA A 27 0.11 -18.98 -5.30
C ALA A 27 -1.19 -19.20 -6.08
N TYR A 28 -1.12 -19.66 -7.31
CA TYR A 28 -2.26 -19.79 -8.22
C TYR A 28 -2.72 -21.24 -8.47
N ALA A 29 -2.30 -22.19 -7.63
CA ALA A 29 -2.58 -23.61 -7.85
C ALA A 29 -4.08 -23.96 -7.94
N ASP A 30 -4.93 -23.17 -7.31
CA ASP A 30 -6.38 -23.36 -7.25
C ASP A 30 -7.16 -22.44 -8.22
N GLU A 31 -6.46 -21.61 -9.02
CA GLU A 31 -7.05 -20.67 -9.96
C GLU A 31 -6.90 -21.14 -11.41
N GLN A 32 -7.89 -20.86 -12.24
CA GLN A 32 -7.76 -21.03 -13.69
C GLN A 32 -7.01 -19.81 -14.27
N VAL A 33 -5.73 -20.01 -14.59
CA VAL A 33 -4.83 -18.94 -15.04
C VAL A 33 -4.58 -19.03 -16.54
N VAL A 34 -4.64 -17.89 -17.22
CA VAL A 34 -4.14 -17.72 -18.59
C VAL A 34 -2.94 -16.80 -18.57
N LEU A 35 -1.86 -17.20 -19.21
CA LEU A 35 -0.65 -16.39 -19.38
C LEU A 35 -0.62 -15.82 -20.81
N ILE A 36 -0.50 -14.49 -20.90
CA ILE A 36 -0.30 -13.75 -22.15
C ILE A 36 1.14 -13.26 -22.19
N GLU A 37 1.94 -13.81 -23.06
CA GLU A 37 3.33 -13.41 -23.27
C GLU A 37 3.48 -12.59 -24.55
N ASN A 38 4.27 -11.52 -24.47
CA ASN A 38 4.64 -10.70 -25.61
C ASN A 38 6.17 -10.62 -25.71
N GLU A 39 6.78 -11.66 -26.29
CA GLU A 39 8.21 -11.68 -26.51
C GLU A 39 8.61 -11.12 -27.90
N PHE A 40 9.69 -10.31 -27.88
CA PHE A 40 10.42 -9.91 -29.07
C PHE A 40 11.49 -10.98 -29.36
N GLY A 41 11.21 -11.92 -30.27
CA GLY A 41 12.19 -12.91 -30.68
C GLY A 41 11.78 -14.36 -30.39
N GLU A 42 12.33 -15.27 -31.16
CA GLU A 42 12.01 -16.69 -31.18
C GLU A 42 12.27 -17.37 -29.82
N ILE A 43 11.35 -18.24 -29.44
CA ILE A 43 11.38 -19.24 -28.38
C ILE A 43 10.79 -18.74 -27.04
N GLY A 44 9.47 -18.98 -26.92
CA GLY A 44 8.74 -18.87 -25.64
C GLY A 44 9.26 -19.81 -24.57
N ILE A 45 8.92 -19.47 -23.33
CA ILE A 45 9.13 -20.30 -22.14
C ILE A 45 8.77 -21.76 -22.45
N ASP A 46 9.52 -22.70 -21.88
CA ASP A 46 9.25 -24.14 -21.91
C ASP A 46 7.76 -24.47 -21.78
N GLY A 47 7.03 -24.39 -22.90
CA GLY A 47 5.58 -24.65 -22.98
C GLY A 47 5.19 -26.05 -22.45
N GLY A 48 6.20 -26.92 -22.20
CA GLY A 48 6.04 -28.22 -21.57
C GLY A 48 5.66 -28.11 -20.08
N PHE A 49 6.38 -27.34 -19.28
CA PHE A 49 6.13 -27.21 -17.84
C PHE A 49 4.78 -26.57 -17.52
N LEU A 50 4.41 -25.54 -18.27
CA LEU A 50 3.15 -24.80 -18.05
C LEU A 50 1.93 -25.61 -18.52
N LYS A 51 2.07 -26.42 -19.57
CA LYS A 51 1.03 -27.34 -20.03
C LYS A 51 0.80 -28.51 -19.05
N GLU A 52 1.87 -29.02 -18.42
CA GLU A 52 1.76 -30.04 -17.38
C GLU A 52 1.05 -29.51 -16.12
N ALA A 53 1.16 -28.21 -15.82
CA ALA A 53 0.46 -27.55 -14.73
C ALA A 53 -1.01 -27.17 -15.05
N GLY A 54 -1.52 -27.52 -16.24
CA GLY A 54 -2.90 -27.20 -16.66
C GLY A 54 -3.12 -25.74 -17.05
N ILE A 55 -2.05 -24.96 -17.20
CA ILE A 55 -2.11 -23.53 -17.50
C ILE A 55 -2.27 -23.33 -19.00
N GLN A 56 -3.20 -22.48 -19.40
CA GLN A 56 -3.40 -22.10 -20.78
C GLN A 56 -2.42 -20.99 -21.15
N ILE A 57 -1.51 -21.27 -22.08
CA ILE A 57 -0.57 -20.26 -22.59
C ILE A 57 -1.12 -19.73 -23.91
N ARG A 58 -1.19 -18.43 -24.05
CA ARG A 58 -1.43 -17.76 -25.32
C ARG A 58 -0.26 -16.84 -25.66
N GLU A 59 0.47 -17.21 -26.69
CA GLU A 59 1.47 -16.34 -27.29
C GLU A 59 0.76 -15.34 -28.21
N MET A 60 1.01 -14.04 -27.99
CA MET A 60 0.54 -12.99 -28.90
C MET A 60 1.68 -12.61 -29.83
N ASN A 61 1.71 -13.21 -31.01
CA ASN A 61 2.74 -13.01 -32.03
C ASN A 61 2.59 -11.74 -32.86
N SER A 62 1.66 -10.84 -32.56
CA SER A 62 1.31 -9.69 -33.39
C SER A 62 1.81 -8.38 -32.81
N GLY A 63 3.14 -8.14 -32.82
CA GLY A 63 3.70 -6.84 -32.48
C GLY A 63 3.64 -6.48 -30.98
N CYS A 64 4.40 -5.46 -30.56
CA CYS A 64 4.34 -4.96 -29.18
C CYS A 64 2.91 -4.59 -28.79
N ILE A 65 2.44 -4.99 -27.60
CA ILE A 65 1.21 -4.47 -26.96
C ILE A 65 1.21 -2.93 -26.98
N CYS A 66 2.38 -2.32 -26.90
CA CYS A 66 2.59 -0.87 -26.95
C CYS A 66 2.57 -0.27 -28.38
N CYS A 67 2.74 -1.06 -29.44
CA CYS A 67 2.88 -0.54 -30.79
C CYS A 67 1.70 -0.87 -31.73
N SER A 68 0.91 -1.91 -31.43
CA SER A 68 -0.19 -2.36 -32.28
C SER A 68 -1.52 -2.13 -31.58
N LEU A 69 -2.10 -0.95 -31.82
CA LEU A 69 -3.54 -0.68 -31.70
C LEU A 69 -4.26 -1.28 -30.47
N VAL A 70 -4.64 -0.42 -29.56
CA VAL A 70 -5.55 -0.68 -28.43
C VAL A 70 -6.76 -1.57 -28.82
N GLY A 71 -7.20 -1.52 -30.08
CA GLY A 71 -8.29 -2.34 -30.62
C GLY A 71 -8.01 -3.84 -30.69
N ASP A 72 -6.81 -4.24 -31.13
CA ASP A 72 -6.47 -5.67 -31.29
C ASP A 72 -6.23 -6.33 -29.91
N PHE A 73 -5.68 -5.59 -28.96
CA PHE A 73 -5.46 -6.08 -27.60
C PHE A 73 -6.79 -6.32 -26.87
N GLY A 74 -7.73 -5.37 -26.94
CA GLY A 74 -9.05 -5.50 -26.36
C GLY A 74 -9.84 -6.69 -26.92
N THR A 75 -9.80 -6.88 -28.23
CA THR A 75 -10.43 -8.01 -28.91
C THR A 75 -9.82 -9.34 -28.44
N SER A 76 -8.51 -9.40 -28.38
CA SER A 76 -7.80 -10.61 -27.91
C SER A 76 -8.08 -10.94 -26.44
N LEU A 77 -8.16 -9.91 -25.58
CA LEU A 77 -8.50 -10.10 -24.16
C LEU A 77 -9.94 -10.62 -24.01
N LYS A 78 -10.87 -10.05 -24.77
CA LYS A 78 -12.26 -10.50 -24.80
C LYS A 78 -12.37 -11.95 -25.26
N GLU A 79 -11.70 -12.34 -26.33
CA GLU A 79 -11.67 -13.73 -26.78
C GLU A 79 -11.13 -14.69 -25.71
N VAL A 80 -10.11 -14.27 -24.94
CA VAL A 80 -9.55 -15.08 -23.86
C VAL A 80 -10.57 -15.25 -22.75
N VAL A 81 -11.22 -14.18 -22.31
CA VAL A 81 -12.26 -14.23 -21.26
C VAL A 81 -13.45 -15.06 -21.70
N ASP A 82 -13.98 -14.83 -22.92
CA ASP A 82 -15.15 -15.52 -23.46
C ASP A 82 -14.89 -17.02 -23.68
N LYS A 83 -13.67 -17.40 -24.05
CA LYS A 83 -13.32 -18.78 -24.38
C LYS A 83 -12.92 -19.63 -23.17
N TYR A 84 -12.15 -19.05 -22.28
CA TYR A 84 -11.50 -19.78 -21.17
C TYR A 84 -12.13 -19.52 -19.81
N HIS A 85 -12.90 -18.43 -19.65
CA HIS A 85 -13.49 -17.99 -18.38
C HIS A 85 -12.49 -18.05 -17.21
N PRO A 86 -11.30 -17.45 -17.36
CA PRO A 86 -10.25 -17.59 -16.36
C PRO A 86 -10.57 -16.78 -15.10
N ASP A 87 -10.10 -17.27 -13.96
CA ASP A 87 -10.12 -16.51 -12.71
C ASP A 87 -9.10 -15.36 -12.77
N ARG A 88 -7.98 -15.60 -13.49
CA ARG A 88 -6.84 -14.69 -13.58
C ARG A 88 -6.15 -14.73 -14.95
N ILE A 89 -5.72 -13.56 -15.42
CA ILE A 89 -4.85 -13.43 -16.58
C ILE A 89 -3.55 -12.76 -16.14
N LEU A 90 -2.42 -13.44 -16.38
CA LEU A 90 -1.10 -12.87 -16.23
C LEU A 90 -0.64 -12.30 -17.56
N ILE A 91 -0.16 -11.06 -17.57
CA ILE A 91 0.40 -10.40 -18.75
C ILE A 91 1.89 -10.18 -18.51
N GLU A 92 2.74 -10.83 -19.31
CA GLU A 92 4.18 -10.55 -19.39
C GLU A 92 4.45 -9.71 -20.63
N PRO A 93 4.56 -8.37 -20.51
CA PRO A 93 4.91 -7.52 -21.64
C PRO A 93 6.38 -7.69 -22.03
N SER A 94 6.73 -7.23 -23.24
CA SER A 94 8.13 -7.17 -23.69
C SER A 94 9.01 -6.46 -22.67
N GLY A 95 10.22 -6.98 -22.44
CA GLY A 95 11.18 -6.41 -21.51
C GLY A 95 11.63 -4.98 -21.83
N VAL A 96 11.34 -4.48 -23.05
CA VAL A 96 11.58 -3.10 -23.46
C VAL A 96 10.29 -2.28 -23.61
N GLY A 97 9.14 -2.82 -23.19
CA GLY A 97 7.85 -2.13 -23.21
C GLY A 97 7.70 -1.17 -22.02
N LYS A 98 6.93 -0.10 -22.21
CA LYS A 98 6.52 0.78 -21.13
C LYS A 98 5.35 0.16 -20.34
N LEU A 99 5.46 0.06 -19.03
CA LEU A 99 4.40 -0.47 -18.17
C LEU A 99 3.15 0.40 -18.23
N SER A 100 3.32 1.72 -18.28
CA SER A 100 2.22 2.68 -18.43
C SER A 100 1.31 2.41 -19.62
N ASP A 101 1.87 1.95 -20.75
CA ASP A 101 1.09 1.70 -21.95
C ASP A 101 0.26 0.42 -21.82
N VAL A 102 0.80 -0.60 -21.17
CA VAL A 102 0.07 -1.84 -20.88
C VAL A 102 -1.06 -1.59 -19.87
N ILE A 103 -0.80 -0.81 -18.81
CA ILE A 103 -1.83 -0.39 -17.85
C ILE A 103 -2.97 0.34 -18.56
N LYS A 104 -2.66 1.31 -19.41
CA LYS A 104 -3.68 2.05 -20.17
C LYS A 104 -4.47 1.14 -21.11
N ALA A 105 -3.80 0.20 -21.79
CA ALA A 105 -4.46 -0.75 -22.67
C ALA A 105 -5.47 -1.63 -21.91
N VAL A 106 -5.10 -2.13 -20.72
CA VAL A 106 -6.02 -2.90 -19.86
C VAL A 106 -7.18 -2.03 -19.37
N GLN A 107 -6.89 -0.82 -18.88
CA GLN A 107 -7.91 0.12 -18.41
C GLN A 107 -8.89 0.51 -19.50
N GLY A 108 -8.42 0.67 -20.73
CA GLY A 108 -9.23 1.05 -21.89
C GLY A 108 -10.30 0.02 -22.28
N VAL A 109 -10.15 -1.25 -21.85
CA VAL A 109 -11.10 -2.33 -22.19
C VAL A 109 -11.91 -2.83 -20.99
N GLN A 110 -11.68 -2.32 -19.78
CA GLN A 110 -12.42 -2.71 -18.56
C GLN A 110 -13.93 -2.44 -18.66
N GLY A 111 -14.35 -1.49 -19.49
CA GLY A 111 -15.78 -1.21 -19.70
C GLY A 111 -16.48 -2.20 -20.64
N ASP A 112 -15.73 -2.89 -21.50
CA ASP A 112 -16.22 -3.78 -22.54
C ASP A 112 -16.05 -5.27 -22.21
N VAL A 113 -15.19 -5.59 -21.25
CA VAL A 113 -14.84 -6.94 -20.80
C VAL A 113 -14.93 -7.00 -19.29
N ASP A 114 -15.48 -8.09 -18.73
CA ASP A 114 -15.59 -8.30 -17.26
C ASP A 114 -14.21 -8.66 -16.65
N ILE A 115 -13.33 -7.66 -16.58
CA ILE A 115 -11.98 -7.75 -16.04
C ILE A 115 -11.71 -6.65 -15.01
N VAL A 116 -10.74 -6.89 -14.14
CA VAL A 116 -10.23 -5.90 -13.18
C VAL A 116 -8.71 -5.91 -13.17
N LEU A 117 -8.08 -4.74 -13.30
CA LEU A 117 -6.64 -4.58 -13.09
C LEU A 117 -6.35 -4.78 -11.60
N ASN A 118 -5.70 -5.89 -11.27
CA ASN A 118 -5.50 -6.34 -9.89
C ASN A 118 -4.10 -5.98 -9.38
N SER A 119 -3.04 -6.28 -10.15
CA SER A 119 -1.68 -5.89 -9.80
C SER A 119 -0.83 -5.54 -11.02
N TYR A 120 0.19 -4.70 -10.79
CA TYR A 120 1.17 -4.31 -11.81
C TYR A 120 2.55 -4.19 -11.16
N THR A 121 3.35 -5.22 -11.43
CA THR A 121 4.62 -5.48 -10.73
C THR A 121 5.77 -5.37 -11.70
N THR A 122 6.88 -4.77 -11.26
CA THR A 122 8.12 -4.69 -12.04
C THR A 122 9.24 -5.50 -11.38
N VAL A 123 9.83 -6.42 -12.14
CA VAL A 123 11.02 -7.17 -11.70
C VAL A 123 12.27 -6.41 -12.12
N VAL A 124 13.17 -6.14 -11.18
CA VAL A 124 14.41 -5.39 -11.40
C VAL A 124 15.63 -6.22 -11.02
N ASP A 125 16.57 -6.38 -11.95
CA ASP A 125 17.89 -6.95 -11.66
C ASP A 125 18.71 -5.96 -10.82
N ALA A 126 18.84 -6.22 -9.52
CA ALA A 126 19.56 -5.35 -8.58
C ALA A 126 21.02 -5.12 -8.98
N LYS A 127 21.67 -6.14 -9.60
CA LYS A 127 23.05 -6.05 -10.06
C LYS A 127 23.22 -5.06 -11.22
N LYS A 128 22.20 -4.93 -12.08
CA LYS A 128 22.23 -4.13 -13.30
C LYS A 128 21.42 -2.84 -13.22
N CYS A 129 20.72 -2.61 -12.12
CA CYS A 129 19.80 -1.49 -11.92
C CYS A 129 20.42 -0.14 -12.39
N LYS A 130 21.54 0.26 -11.81
CA LYS A 130 22.23 1.51 -12.17
C LYS A 130 22.64 1.60 -13.64
N MET A 131 23.03 0.49 -14.24
CA MET A 131 23.41 0.44 -15.66
C MET A 131 22.18 0.62 -16.55
N TYR A 132 21.05 -0.02 -16.23
CA TYR A 132 19.84 0.10 -17.01
C TYR A 132 19.22 1.50 -16.91
N MET A 133 19.16 2.10 -15.73
CA MET A 133 18.76 3.50 -15.56
C MET A 133 19.57 4.44 -16.45
N ARG A 134 20.89 4.28 -16.46
CA ARG A 134 21.76 5.16 -17.25
C ARG A 134 21.59 5.00 -18.75
N ASN A 135 21.44 3.77 -19.24
CA ASN A 135 21.50 3.46 -20.67
C ASN A 135 20.11 3.38 -21.31
N PHE A 136 19.06 3.10 -20.54
CA PHE A 136 17.71 2.82 -21.01
C PHE A 136 16.64 3.50 -20.13
N GLY A 137 16.99 4.66 -19.53
CA GLY A 137 16.16 5.33 -18.52
C GLY A 137 14.70 5.51 -18.95
N GLU A 138 14.43 5.89 -20.21
CA GLU A 138 13.05 6.07 -20.69
C GLU A 138 12.15 4.85 -20.46
N PHE A 139 12.65 3.65 -20.71
CA PHE A 139 11.89 2.41 -20.54
C PHE A 139 11.97 1.86 -19.13
N PHE A 140 13.19 1.82 -18.60
CA PHE A 140 13.45 1.31 -17.26
C PHE A 140 12.74 2.16 -16.18
N ASP A 141 12.91 3.49 -16.25
CA ASP A 141 12.31 4.40 -15.28
C ASP A 141 10.78 4.35 -15.35
N ASN A 142 10.19 4.25 -16.56
CA ASN A 142 8.76 4.07 -16.72
C ASN A 142 8.25 2.77 -16.07
N GLN A 143 8.97 1.65 -16.26
CA GLN A 143 8.59 0.38 -15.63
C GLN A 143 8.61 0.46 -14.09
N VAL A 144 9.56 1.21 -13.52
CA VAL A 144 9.68 1.41 -12.08
C VAL A 144 8.65 2.42 -11.57
N GLU A 145 8.50 3.55 -12.26
CA GLU A 145 7.60 4.65 -11.87
C GLU A 145 6.13 4.20 -11.74
N TYR A 146 5.68 3.39 -12.70
CA TYR A 146 4.29 2.94 -12.77
C TYR A 146 4.02 1.63 -12.02
N ALA A 147 5.02 1.03 -11.37
CA ALA A 147 4.83 -0.21 -10.61
C ALA A 147 4.07 0.02 -9.30
N GLY A 148 3.11 -0.85 -9.00
CA GLY A 148 2.50 -0.96 -7.67
C GLY A 148 3.39 -1.72 -6.69
N ALA A 149 4.15 -2.72 -7.21
CA ALA A 149 5.17 -3.45 -6.47
C ALA A 149 6.44 -3.62 -7.32
N ILE A 150 7.60 -3.64 -6.68
CA ILE A 150 8.91 -3.85 -7.32
C ILE A 150 9.56 -5.06 -6.68
N ILE A 151 10.02 -6.01 -7.49
CA ILE A 151 10.74 -7.19 -7.01
C ILE A 151 12.20 -7.09 -7.44
N MET A 152 13.09 -6.94 -6.48
CA MET A 152 14.52 -6.93 -6.71
C MET A 152 15.06 -8.37 -6.82
N SER A 153 15.41 -8.77 -8.02
CA SER A 153 16.07 -10.05 -8.26
C SER A 153 17.58 -9.97 -8.03
N ARG A 154 18.22 -11.13 -7.80
CA ARG A 154 19.68 -11.25 -7.66
C ARG A 154 20.29 -10.47 -6.50
N THR A 155 19.51 -10.21 -5.47
CA THR A 155 19.98 -9.59 -4.22
C THR A 155 20.90 -10.51 -3.43
N ASP A 156 20.81 -11.83 -3.65
CA ASP A 156 21.62 -12.87 -3.04
C ASP A 156 23.05 -12.96 -3.58
N ILE A 157 23.30 -12.48 -4.79
CA ILE A 157 24.61 -12.59 -5.47
C ILE A 157 25.37 -11.27 -5.54
N ILE A 158 24.88 -10.22 -4.90
CA ILE A 158 25.55 -8.91 -4.77
C ILE A 158 25.78 -8.60 -3.29
N ASP A 159 26.73 -7.71 -3.02
CA ASP A 159 26.93 -7.25 -1.65
C ASP A 159 25.78 -6.35 -1.17
N GLU A 160 25.56 -6.33 0.14
CA GLU A 160 24.49 -5.59 0.81
C GLU A 160 24.48 -4.11 0.43
N LYS A 161 25.68 -3.49 0.35
CA LYS A 161 25.80 -2.08 -0.01
C LYS A 161 25.28 -1.79 -1.42
N LYS A 162 25.58 -2.67 -2.38
CA LYS A 162 25.05 -2.51 -3.76
C LYS A 162 23.57 -2.73 -3.84
N ALA A 163 23.06 -3.70 -3.10
CA ALA A 163 21.63 -3.97 -3.06
C ALA A 163 20.88 -2.79 -2.39
N GLN A 164 21.43 -2.22 -1.31
CA GLN A 164 20.90 -1.01 -0.68
C GLN A 164 20.89 0.18 -1.65
N GLN A 165 21.99 0.41 -2.36
CA GLN A 165 22.06 1.46 -3.37
C GLN A 165 21.05 1.28 -4.49
N ALA A 166 20.80 0.04 -4.94
CA ALA A 166 19.78 -0.24 -5.94
C ALA A 166 18.37 0.09 -5.40
N MET A 167 18.07 -0.29 -4.17
CA MET A 167 16.81 0.03 -3.51
C MET A 167 16.58 1.54 -3.40
N GLU A 168 17.60 2.29 -2.99
CA GLU A 168 17.55 3.76 -2.89
C GLU A 168 17.30 4.43 -4.26
N LEU A 169 17.95 3.94 -5.31
CA LEU A 169 17.69 4.40 -6.67
C LEU A 169 16.24 4.17 -7.10
N LEU A 170 15.70 2.99 -6.81
CA LEU A 170 14.31 2.65 -7.11
C LEU A 170 13.32 3.51 -6.31
N ARG A 171 13.61 3.75 -5.02
CA ARG A 171 12.84 4.68 -4.19
C ARG A 171 12.86 6.11 -4.71
N GLY A 172 13.97 6.55 -5.29
CA GLY A 172 14.09 7.86 -5.93
C GLY A 172 13.16 8.04 -7.14
N ILE A 173 12.81 6.95 -7.83
CA ILE A 173 11.86 6.96 -8.95
C ILE A 173 10.43 6.73 -8.43
N ASN A 174 10.22 5.74 -7.56
CA ASN A 174 8.91 5.36 -7.04
C ASN A 174 8.93 5.25 -5.51
N ALA A 175 8.43 6.29 -4.87
CA ALA A 175 8.39 6.37 -3.41
C ALA A 175 7.30 5.49 -2.77
N LYS A 176 6.29 5.06 -3.54
CA LYS A 176 5.08 4.40 -3.02
C LYS A 176 5.05 2.89 -3.20
N ALA A 177 5.67 2.36 -4.27
CA ALA A 177 5.64 0.93 -4.54
C ALA A 177 6.22 0.11 -3.39
N ALA A 178 5.61 -1.02 -3.04
CA ALA A 178 6.26 -1.99 -2.17
C ALA A 178 7.50 -2.57 -2.86
N ILE A 179 8.64 -2.67 -2.15
CA ILE A 179 9.87 -3.23 -2.71
C ILE A 179 10.19 -4.56 -2.02
N ILE A 180 10.15 -5.65 -2.78
CA ILE A 180 10.60 -6.97 -2.32
C ILE A 180 12.11 -7.05 -2.55
N THR A 181 12.88 -7.10 -1.47
CA THR A 181 14.35 -7.17 -1.50
C THR A 181 14.89 -8.55 -1.15
N THR A 182 14.08 -9.37 -0.47
CA THR A 182 14.41 -10.76 -0.16
C THR A 182 14.39 -11.59 -1.44
N PRO A 183 15.40 -12.44 -1.67
CA PRO A 183 15.40 -13.37 -2.80
C PRO A 183 14.10 -14.17 -2.87
N ILE A 184 13.47 -14.19 -4.04
CA ILE A 184 12.14 -14.82 -4.21
C ILE A 184 12.14 -16.30 -3.86
N GLU A 185 13.28 -16.99 -3.95
CA GLU A 185 13.44 -18.40 -3.57
C GLU A 185 13.26 -18.62 -2.06
N LYS A 186 13.47 -17.59 -1.25
CA LYS A 186 13.32 -17.62 0.22
C LYS A 186 11.93 -17.20 0.71
N LEU A 187 11.09 -16.70 -0.19
CA LEU A 187 9.72 -16.28 0.11
C LEU A 187 8.71 -17.31 -0.40
N ASP A 188 7.63 -17.48 0.33
CA ASP A 188 6.45 -18.21 -0.16
C ASP A 188 5.77 -17.40 -1.29
N GLY A 189 5.29 -18.08 -2.34
CA GLY A 189 4.64 -17.46 -3.46
C GLY A 189 3.36 -16.69 -3.08
N LYS A 190 2.64 -17.16 -2.06
CA LYS A 190 1.45 -16.46 -1.53
C LYS A 190 1.83 -15.13 -0.86
N LYS A 191 2.97 -15.08 -0.14
CA LYS A 191 3.47 -13.85 0.46
C LYS A 191 3.88 -12.84 -0.61
N ILE A 192 4.51 -13.29 -1.69
CA ILE A 192 4.83 -12.43 -2.84
C ILE A 192 3.55 -11.87 -3.45
N LEU A 193 2.55 -12.71 -3.68
CA LEU A 193 1.25 -12.31 -4.25
C LEU A 193 0.55 -11.28 -3.35
N GLU A 194 0.54 -11.49 -2.04
CA GLU A 194 -0.05 -10.55 -1.07
C GLU A 194 0.56 -9.15 -1.22
N VAL A 195 1.89 -9.05 -1.31
CA VAL A 195 2.59 -7.77 -1.51
C VAL A 195 2.27 -7.16 -2.87
N MET A 196 2.11 -7.97 -3.92
CA MET A 196 1.74 -7.48 -5.26
C MET A 196 0.33 -6.92 -5.30
N GLU A 197 -0.63 -7.55 -4.60
CA GLU A 197 -2.05 -7.17 -4.63
C GLU A 197 -2.39 -6.04 -3.63
N LYS A 198 -1.76 -6.04 -2.45
CA LYS A 198 -2.05 -5.10 -1.36
C LYS A 198 -0.75 -4.69 -0.67
N PRO A 199 0.00 -3.77 -1.24
CA PRO A 199 1.17 -3.25 -0.56
C PRO A 199 0.74 -2.41 0.66
N VAL A 200 0.86 -2.98 1.86
CA VAL A 200 0.60 -2.28 3.13
C VAL A 200 1.94 -1.86 3.72
N SER A 201 2.07 -0.61 4.14
CA SER A 201 3.24 -0.15 4.87
C SER A 201 3.19 -0.64 6.32
N LEU A 202 4.36 -0.91 6.93
CA LEU A 202 4.42 -1.26 8.36
C LEU A 202 3.87 -0.11 9.24
N GLU A 203 3.98 1.11 8.76
CA GLU A 203 3.48 2.31 9.41
C GLU A 203 1.94 2.31 9.45
N GLU A 204 1.28 2.05 8.31
CA GLU A 204 -0.19 1.89 8.24
C GLU A 204 -0.68 0.72 9.09
N GLU A 205 0.05 -0.42 9.07
CA GLU A 205 -0.27 -1.58 9.90
C GLU A 205 -0.24 -1.24 11.40
N LEU A 206 0.82 -0.52 11.85
CA LEU A 206 0.96 -0.12 13.25
C LEU A 206 -0.06 0.93 13.67
N MET A 207 -0.34 1.91 12.83
CA MET A 207 -1.34 2.94 13.13
C MET A 207 -2.73 2.33 13.22
N SER A 208 -3.06 1.34 12.40
CA SER A 208 -4.34 0.63 12.46
C SER A 208 -4.50 -0.25 13.71
N GLU A 209 -3.39 -0.80 14.26
CA GLU A 209 -3.42 -1.56 15.52
C GLU A 209 -3.72 -0.67 16.75
N GLU A 210 -3.40 0.64 16.68
CA GLU A 210 -3.63 1.58 17.78
C GLU A 210 -5.06 2.14 17.84
N GLU A 211 -5.86 1.95 16.80
CA GLU A 211 -7.27 2.39 16.74
C GLU A 211 -8.24 1.48 17.52
N VAL A 212 -7.77 0.44 18.17
CA VAL A 212 -8.60 -0.41 19.02
C VAL A 212 -8.93 0.35 20.31
N CYS A 213 -10.19 0.71 20.48
CA CYS A 213 -10.66 1.40 21.67
C CYS A 213 -10.37 0.56 22.94
N PRO A 214 -9.60 1.07 23.91
CA PRO A 214 -9.26 0.32 25.11
C PRO A 214 -10.46 0.01 26.04
N GLU A 215 -11.59 0.68 25.82
CA GLU A 215 -12.79 0.47 26.63
C GLU A 215 -13.74 -0.58 26.04
N CYS A 216 -13.84 -0.71 24.70
CA CYS A 216 -14.77 -1.65 24.06
C CYS A 216 -14.10 -2.74 23.23
N GLY A 217 -12.80 -2.66 22.93
CA GLY A 217 -12.06 -3.65 22.13
C GLY A 217 -12.44 -3.70 20.65
N HIS A 218 -13.13 -2.68 20.13
CA HIS A 218 -13.52 -2.59 18.72
C HIS A 218 -12.73 -1.51 17.99
N VAL A 219 -12.40 -1.79 16.72
CA VAL A 219 -11.86 -0.80 15.77
C VAL A 219 -13.00 0.10 15.32
N HIS A 220 -12.90 1.41 15.56
CA HIS A 220 -13.87 2.39 15.06
C HIS A 220 -13.39 2.88 13.69
N GLU A 221 -14.08 2.48 12.60
CA GLU A 221 -13.86 3.07 11.29
C GLU A 221 -14.24 4.55 11.32
N HIS A 222 -13.30 5.43 10.96
CA HIS A 222 -13.54 6.86 10.81
C HIS A 222 -14.51 7.11 9.65
N GLY A 223 -15.80 7.23 9.95
CA GLY A 223 -16.83 7.51 8.94
C GLY A 223 -18.25 7.68 9.48
N GLU A 224 -18.56 7.20 10.66
CA GLU A 224 -19.90 7.34 11.22
C GLU A 224 -19.88 8.10 12.55
N HIS A 225 -20.14 9.41 12.47
CA HIS A 225 -20.48 10.20 13.65
C HIS A 225 -21.84 9.72 14.16
N HIS A 226 -21.84 8.76 15.07
CA HIS A 226 -23.00 8.51 15.89
C HIS A 226 -23.10 9.61 16.93
N HIS A 227 -24.01 10.54 16.70
CA HIS A 227 -24.49 11.41 17.75
C HIS A 227 -25.19 10.56 18.79
N HIS A 228 -24.54 10.29 19.90
CA HIS A 228 -25.21 9.80 21.10
C HIS A 228 -25.90 11.02 21.72
N ASP A 229 -27.21 11.11 21.50
CA ASP A 229 -28.06 11.96 22.29
C ASP A 229 -28.02 11.44 23.75
N HIS A 230 -27.28 12.11 24.59
CA HIS A 230 -27.39 11.93 26.03
C HIS A 230 -28.62 12.69 26.52
N ASP A 231 -29.72 11.99 26.66
CA ASP A 231 -30.87 12.45 27.43
C ASP A 231 -30.41 12.59 28.89
N HIS A 232 -30.07 13.80 29.29
CA HIS A 232 -29.96 14.16 30.69
C HIS A 232 -31.33 14.63 31.18
N ASP A 233 -32.09 13.70 31.80
CA ASP A 233 -33.23 14.04 32.65
C ASP A 233 -32.76 14.91 33.81
N HIS A 234 -32.93 16.21 33.67
CA HIS A 234 -32.92 17.13 34.79
C HIS A 234 -34.37 17.52 35.09
N GLU A 235 -34.94 16.85 36.11
CA GLU A 235 -36.15 17.35 36.76
C GLU A 235 -35.83 18.71 37.40
N CYS A 236 -36.32 19.80 36.76
CA CYS A 236 -36.51 21.07 37.40
C CYS A 236 -38.02 21.34 37.52
N GLY A 237 -38.55 21.14 38.70
CA GLY A 237 -39.91 21.49 39.02
C GLY A 237 -40.09 22.99 39.14
N CYS A 238 -40.82 23.57 38.18
CA CYS A 238 -41.60 24.80 38.37
C CYS A 238 -42.79 24.74 37.43
N GLY A 239 -43.95 24.55 38.02
CA GLY A 239 -45.23 24.56 37.34
C GLY A 239 -45.61 25.91 36.81
N HIS A 240 -46.15 25.94 35.62
CA HIS A 240 -47.16 26.91 35.19
C HIS A 240 -48.04 26.25 34.15
N ASP A 241 -49.35 26.11 34.56
CA ASP A 241 -50.47 25.81 33.69
C ASP A 241 -50.63 26.88 32.63
N HIS A 242 -50.86 26.52 31.39
CA HIS A 242 -51.77 27.22 30.51
C HIS A 242 -52.30 26.30 29.41
N GLU A 243 -53.64 26.31 29.36
CA GLU A 243 -54.52 25.57 28.48
C GLU A 243 -54.52 26.09 27.04
N GLU A 244 -54.72 25.15 26.12
CA GLU A 244 -55.65 25.12 24.97
C GLU A 244 -55.49 26.02 23.73
N HIS A 245 -55.65 25.28 22.59
CA HIS A 245 -56.31 25.59 21.32
C HIS A 245 -55.44 26.16 20.17
N HIS A 246 -55.38 25.55 19.06
CA HIS A 246 -56.22 25.37 17.89
C HIS A 246 -55.44 24.88 16.67
N ASP A 247 -56.07 23.92 15.98
CA ASP A 247 -55.82 23.53 14.60
C ASP A 247 -55.98 24.66 13.62
N HIS A 248 -55.20 24.69 12.55
CA HIS A 248 -55.65 25.06 11.21
C HIS A 248 -54.72 24.54 10.10
N ASP A 249 -55.26 23.60 9.32
CA ASP A 249 -54.85 23.33 7.96
C ASP A 249 -55.02 24.56 7.07
N HIS A 250 -54.12 24.76 6.13
CA HIS A 250 -54.41 25.33 4.81
C HIS A 250 -53.27 25.02 3.81
N GLU A 251 -53.62 24.23 2.79
CA GLU A 251 -52.98 24.22 1.48
C GLU A 251 -53.16 25.54 0.74
N CYS A 252 -52.23 25.92 -0.11
CA CYS A 252 -52.26 26.52 -1.46
C CYS A 252 -50.94 27.19 -1.73
N GLY A 253 -50.17 26.91 -2.71
CA GLY A 253 -50.25 26.92 -4.13
C GLY A 253 -49.78 28.28 -4.71
N CYS A 254 -48.84 28.23 -5.66
CA CYS A 254 -48.44 29.29 -6.62
C CYS A 254 -47.14 30.05 -6.36
N GLY A 255 -46.26 29.92 -7.34
CA GLY A 255 -45.01 30.59 -7.52
C GLY A 255 -45.05 32.10 -7.75
N HIS A 256 -43.88 32.67 -7.72
CA HIS A 256 -43.37 33.69 -8.65
C HIS A 256 -41.98 34.19 -8.22
N ASP A 257 -41.22 34.50 -9.27
CA ASP A 257 -39.88 35.08 -9.32
C ASP A 257 -39.72 36.40 -8.56
N HIS A 258 -38.46 36.73 -8.35
CA HIS A 258 -37.77 38.02 -8.43
C HIS A 258 -37.10 38.61 -7.17
N GLU A 259 -35.82 38.89 -7.44
CA GLU A 259 -35.07 40.12 -7.14
C GLU A 259 -34.44 40.33 -5.77
N GLU A 260 -33.18 40.70 -5.92
CA GLU A 260 -32.21 41.23 -4.95
C GLU A 260 -32.80 42.30 -4.04
N HIS A 261 -32.51 42.24 -2.76
CA HIS A 261 -32.41 43.44 -1.92
C HIS A 261 -31.43 43.23 -0.76
N GLU A 262 -30.45 44.12 -0.73
CA GLU A 262 -29.60 44.43 0.41
C GLU A 262 -30.42 44.84 1.62
N HIS A 263 -30.15 44.35 2.81
CA HIS A 263 -30.56 44.99 4.06
C HIS A 263 -29.52 44.88 5.17
N HIS A 264 -28.98 46.01 5.47
CA HIS A 264 -28.68 46.71 6.71
C HIS A 264 -28.56 45.91 8.01
N HIS A 265 -27.39 46.10 8.61
CA HIS A 265 -27.07 45.81 10.00
C HIS A 265 -28.01 46.60 10.95
N HIS A 266 -28.50 45.88 11.96
CA HIS A 266 -28.95 46.51 13.21
C HIS A 266 -28.22 45.83 14.36
N ASP A 267 -27.35 46.61 14.98
CA ASP A 267 -26.74 46.34 16.27
C ASP A 267 -27.84 46.35 17.34
N HIS A 268 -27.95 45.30 18.12
CA HIS A 268 -28.60 45.31 19.40
C HIS A 268 -27.63 44.72 20.43
N ASP A 269 -27.01 45.66 21.17
CA ASP A 269 -26.32 45.40 22.42
C ASP A 269 -27.33 44.88 23.44
N HIS A 270 -27.16 43.64 23.90
CA HIS A 270 -27.69 43.16 25.16
C HIS A 270 -26.56 42.52 25.94
N GLU A 271 -26.03 43.29 26.88
CA GLU A 271 -25.20 42.78 27.98
C GLU A 271 -26.04 41.86 28.85
N CYS A 272 -25.81 40.54 28.80
CA CYS A 272 -26.15 39.58 29.84
C CYS A 272 -24.86 39.04 30.45
N GLY A 273 -24.50 39.60 31.58
CA GLY A 273 -23.40 39.08 32.41
C GLY A 273 -23.77 37.75 33.07
N CYS A 274 -23.46 36.66 32.45
CA CYS A 274 -23.25 35.37 33.12
C CYS A 274 -21.93 34.84 32.62
N GLY A 275 -20.93 34.92 33.49
CA GLY A 275 -19.62 34.34 33.27
C GLY A 275 -19.76 32.84 33.17
N HIS A 276 -19.69 32.33 31.96
CA HIS A 276 -19.33 30.93 31.71
C HIS A 276 -17.90 30.95 31.21
N ASP A 277 -17.00 30.52 32.09
CA ASP A 277 -15.66 30.14 31.68
C ASP A 277 -15.79 29.00 30.66
N HIS A 278 -15.71 29.37 29.38
CA HIS A 278 -15.46 28.40 28.34
C HIS A 278 -14.03 27.93 28.51
N HIS A 279 -13.85 26.81 29.20
CA HIS A 279 -12.66 26.02 29.04
C HIS A 279 -12.63 25.57 27.59
N ASP A 280 -11.84 26.24 26.76
CA ASP A 280 -11.41 25.76 25.47
C ASP A 280 -10.66 24.45 25.72
N HIS A 281 -11.39 23.34 25.64
CA HIS A 281 -10.78 22.03 25.46
C HIS A 281 -10.23 22.02 24.05
N HIS A 282 -8.97 22.45 23.89
CA HIS A 282 -8.20 22.13 22.73
C HIS A 282 -8.08 20.61 22.70
N HIS A 283 -8.93 19.95 21.94
CA HIS A 283 -8.72 18.58 21.52
C HIS A 283 -7.52 18.59 20.58
N HIS A 284 -6.32 18.41 21.13
CA HIS A 284 -5.15 18.08 20.33
C HIS A 284 -5.44 16.69 19.73
N HIS A 285 -5.62 16.65 18.41
CA HIS A 285 -5.69 15.39 17.71
C HIS A 285 -4.37 14.64 17.95
N ALA A 286 -4.43 13.33 18.20
CA ALA A 286 -3.26 12.51 18.49
C ALA A 286 -2.17 12.69 17.41
N ASP A 287 -2.57 12.88 16.16
CA ASP A 287 -1.72 13.13 14.99
C ASP A 287 -0.90 14.43 15.06
N GLU A 288 -1.29 15.41 15.88
CA GLU A 288 -0.52 16.65 16.08
C GLU A 288 0.62 16.47 17.10
N VAL A 289 0.56 15.43 17.94
CA VAL A 289 1.51 15.21 19.03
C VAL A 289 2.48 14.07 18.73
N PHE A 290 2.02 13.05 18.00
CA PHE A 290 2.78 11.86 17.69
C PHE A 290 3.15 11.78 16.22
N THR A 291 4.38 11.35 15.96
CA THR A 291 4.90 11.13 14.61
C THR A 291 5.47 9.72 14.52
N SER A 292 5.49 9.19 13.30
CA SER A 292 6.12 7.92 12.98
C SER A 292 7.36 8.13 12.13
N TRP A 293 8.35 7.26 12.30
CA TRP A 293 9.54 7.17 11.48
C TRP A 293 9.70 5.73 11.00
N GLY A 294 9.26 5.47 9.76
CA GLY A 294 9.36 4.18 9.10
C GLY A 294 10.55 4.11 8.16
N ARG A 295 11.22 2.96 8.09
CA ARG A 295 12.30 2.71 7.11
C ARG A 295 12.26 1.26 6.63
N GLU A 296 12.55 1.11 5.34
CA GLU A 296 12.84 -0.17 4.71
C GLU A 296 14.35 -0.34 4.59
N THR A 297 14.82 -1.56 4.75
CA THR A 297 16.26 -1.85 4.69
C THR A 297 16.53 -3.30 4.30
N ILE A 298 17.64 -3.51 3.63
CA ILE A 298 18.22 -4.83 3.39
C ILE A 298 19.40 -5.13 4.30
N LYS A 299 19.77 -4.15 5.16
CA LYS A 299 20.83 -4.30 6.13
C LYS A 299 20.51 -5.46 7.07
N LYS A 300 21.53 -6.25 7.34
CA LYS A 300 21.44 -7.38 8.27
C LYS A 300 21.86 -6.97 9.66
N TYR A 301 21.21 -7.55 10.64
CA TYR A 301 21.44 -7.26 12.05
C TYR A 301 21.81 -8.51 12.81
N THR A 302 22.62 -8.35 13.87
CA THR A 302 22.76 -9.39 14.89
C THR A 302 21.71 -9.16 15.97
N ARG A 303 21.21 -10.25 16.59
CA ARG A 303 20.28 -10.14 17.72
C ARG A 303 20.82 -9.25 18.82
N GLU A 304 22.08 -9.47 19.24
CA GLU A 304 22.75 -8.70 20.28
C GLU A 304 22.93 -7.20 19.91
N GLY A 305 23.19 -6.93 18.62
CA GLY A 305 23.29 -5.56 18.11
C GLY A 305 21.95 -4.83 18.19
N LEU A 306 20.88 -5.52 17.79
CA LEU A 306 19.52 -4.97 17.84
C LEU A 306 19.04 -4.75 19.29
N GLU A 307 19.32 -5.69 20.22
CA GLU A 307 19.02 -5.53 21.65
C GLU A 307 19.61 -4.23 22.20
N LYS A 308 20.87 -3.95 21.91
CA LYS A 308 21.54 -2.70 22.34
C LYS A 308 20.91 -1.44 21.71
N MET A 309 20.46 -1.52 20.46
CA MET A 309 19.78 -0.39 19.82
C MET A 309 18.42 -0.12 20.49
N LEU A 310 17.66 -1.15 20.79
CA LEU A 310 16.36 -1.03 21.47
C LEU A 310 16.51 -0.58 22.92
N GLU A 311 17.52 -1.05 23.64
CA GLU A 311 17.88 -0.54 24.96
C GLU A 311 18.20 0.96 24.91
N ALA A 312 18.96 1.41 23.89
CA ALA A 312 19.28 2.83 23.72
C ALA A 312 18.04 3.68 23.45
N LEU A 313 17.08 3.17 22.67
CA LEU A 313 15.81 3.84 22.43
C LEU A 313 14.98 3.99 23.72
N SER A 314 14.99 2.96 24.57
CA SER A 314 14.23 2.95 25.84
C SER A 314 14.88 3.82 26.91
N ALA A 315 16.22 3.91 26.93
CA ALA A 315 16.97 4.53 28.02
C ALA A 315 17.26 6.02 27.83
N SER A 316 17.08 6.58 26.61
CA SER A 316 17.54 7.93 26.29
C SER A 316 16.51 8.74 25.49
N GLU A 317 16.30 9.99 25.89
CA GLU A 317 15.54 10.98 25.11
C GLU A 317 16.33 11.55 23.93
N ASP A 318 17.51 11.01 23.65
CA ASP A 318 18.34 11.46 22.52
C ASP A 318 17.67 11.26 21.16
N TYR A 319 16.73 10.33 21.07
CA TYR A 319 16.00 9.95 19.86
C TYR A 319 14.60 10.60 19.76
N GLY A 320 14.17 11.31 20.81
CA GLY A 320 12.81 11.81 21.03
C GLY A 320 12.15 11.04 22.19
N ILE A 321 10.86 11.25 22.37
CA ILE A 321 10.05 10.50 23.34
C ILE A 321 9.46 9.31 22.61
N ILE A 322 10.05 8.14 22.79
CA ILE A 322 9.63 6.92 22.09
C ILE A 322 8.44 6.30 22.80
N LEU A 323 7.41 5.95 22.06
CA LEU A 323 6.23 5.22 22.56
C LEU A 323 6.28 3.76 22.15
N ARG A 324 6.65 3.46 20.91
CA ARG A 324 6.73 2.10 20.38
C ARG A 324 7.78 2.02 19.29
N ALA A 325 8.43 0.88 19.18
CA ALA A 325 9.23 0.54 18.01
C ALA A 325 8.93 -0.91 17.63
N LYS A 326 8.65 -1.16 16.35
CA LYS A 326 8.36 -2.49 15.82
C LYS A 326 9.14 -2.72 14.54
N GLY A 327 9.52 -3.95 14.27
CA GLY A 327 10.19 -4.26 13.01
C GLY A 327 10.40 -5.74 12.76
N MET A 328 10.71 -6.01 11.50
CA MET A 328 11.06 -7.33 10.96
C MET A 328 12.31 -7.13 10.13
N LEU A 329 13.44 -7.60 10.63
CA LEU A 329 14.76 -7.33 10.07
C LEU A 329 15.48 -8.62 9.68
N PRO A 330 16.20 -8.65 8.55
CA PRO A 330 17.01 -9.80 8.20
C PRO A 330 18.21 -9.92 9.16
N ALA A 331 18.51 -11.14 9.59
CA ALA A 331 19.64 -11.45 10.46
C ALA A 331 20.88 -11.85 9.65
N GLU A 332 22.07 -11.67 10.24
CA GLU A 332 23.35 -12.06 9.61
C GLU A 332 23.47 -13.56 9.37
N ASP A 333 22.85 -14.36 10.22
CA ASP A 333 22.80 -15.83 10.11
C ASP A 333 21.81 -16.35 9.06
N GLY A 334 21.06 -15.45 8.42
CA GLY A 334 20.09 -15.77 7.38
C GLY A 334 18.67 -16.03 7.90
N THR A 335 18.43 -15.90 9.20
CA THR A 335 17.10 -15.90 9.83
C THR A 335 16.47 -14.52 9.78
N TRP A 336 15.31 -14.33 10.40
CA TRP A 336 14.64 -13.04 10.53
C TRP A 336 14.38 -12.75 12.01
N ILE A 337 14.62 -11.50 12.39
CA ILE A 337 14.42 -11.00 13.74
C ILE A 337 13.20 -10.09 13.73
N TYR A 338 12.19 -10.48 14.50
CA TYR A 338 11.01 -9.67 14.76
C TYR A 338 11.16 -9.04 16.13
N PHE A 339 10.88 -7.77 16.25
CA PHE A 339 10.87 -7.09 17.55
C PHE A 339 9.65 -6.20 17.72
N ASP A 340 9.20 -6.09 18.94
CA ASP A 340 8.22 -5.14 19.40
C ASP A 340 8.71 -4.56 20.73
N MET A 341 8.79 -3.24 20.82
CA MET A 341 9.32 -2.54 21.98
C MET A 341 8.39 -1.40 22.38
N VAL A 342 8.01 -1.36 23.64
CA VAL A 342 7.48 -0.19 24.33
C VAL A 342 8.46 0.17 25.43
N PRO A 343 8.45 1.40 25.98
CA PRO A 343 9.35 1.79 27.06
C PRO A 343 9.35 0.75 28.21
N GLU A 344 10.54 0.31 28.60
CA GLU A 344 10.80 -0.69 29.65
C GLU A 344 10.46 -2.15 29.27
N GLU A 345 9.82 -2.42 28.14
CA GLU A 345 9.47 -3.77 27.68
C GLU A 345 9.88 -3.98 26.22
N THR A 346 10.65 -5.04 25.97
CA THR A 346 11.13 -5.39 24.63
C THR A 346 10.99 -6.88 24.39
N GLU A 347 10.27 -7.24 23.33
CA GLU A 347 10.18 -8.61 22.84
C GLU A 347 11.02 -8.75 21.57
N ILE A 348 11.90 -9.74 21.50
CA ILE A 348 12.66 -10.10 20.31
C ILE A 348 12.51 -11.59 20.06
N ARG A 349 12.02 -11.95 18.86
CA ARG A 349 11.75 -13.32 18.46
C ARG A 349 12.25 -13.60 17.04
N GLU A 350 12.41 -14.86 16.71
CA GLU A 350 12.62 -15.30 15.32
C GLU A 350 11.27 -15.32 14.60
N GLY A 351 11.30 -14.99 13.30
CA GLY A 351 10.14 -14.98 12.45
C GLY A 351 10.40 -15.59 11.08
N ALA A 352 9.32 -15.77 10.31
CA ALA A 352 9.40 -16.19 8.92
C ALA A 352 10.07 -15.10 8.06
N PRO A 353 10.67 -15.46 6.92
CA PRO A 353 11.20 -14.47 5.98
C PRO A 353 10.12 -13.48 5.51
N GLU A 354 10.42 -12.18 5.64
CA GLU A 354 9.61 -11.10 5.13
C GLU A 354 10.11 -10.61 3.76
N TYR A 355 9.25 -9.90 3.04
CA TYR A 355 9.55 -9.44 1.70
C TYR A 355 10.65 -8.36 1.66
N THR A 356 10.78 -7.57 2.72
CA THR A 356 11.87 -6.61 2.94
C THR A 356 12.08 -6.39 4.43
N GLY A 357 13.26 -5.98 4.85
CA GLY A 357 13.50 -5.52 6.21
C GLY A 357 12.76 -4.21 6.43
N ARG A 358 11.99 -4.12 7.51
CA ARG A 358 11.18 -2.95 7.86
C ARG A 358 11.27 -2.67 9.34
N LEU A 359 11.32 -1.39 9.68
CA LEU A 359 11.17 -0.95 11.07
C LEU A 359 10.41 0.36 11.12
N CYS A 360 9.67 0.55 12.19
CA CYS A 360 8.93 1.75 12.48
C CYS A 360 9.13 2.14 13.95
N VAL A 361 9.30 3.44 14.19
CA VAL A 361 9.39 4.03 15.53
C VAL A 361 8.30 5.08 15.62
N ILE A 362 7.45 4.97 16.63
CA ILE A 362 6.38 5.92 16.94
C ILE A 362 6.75 6.69 18.20
N GLY A 363 6.55 8.00 18.19
CA GLY A 363 6.86 8.82 19.34
C GLY A 363 6.57 10.30 19.12
N SER A 364 6.99 11.12 20.07
CA SER A 364 6.90 12.57 19.99
C SER A 364 8.28 13.19 19.85
N LYS A 365 8.40 14.23 19.03
CA LYS A 365 9.66 14.96 18.79
C LYS A 365 10.80 14.03 18.32
N LEU A 366 10.48 13.08 17.46
CA LEU A 366 11.44 12.14 16.92
C LEU A 366 12.61 12.87 16.22
N LYS A 367 13.83 12.40 16.48
CA LYS A 367 15.06 12.91 15.87
C LYS A 367 15.51 11.92 14.79
N GLU A 368 14.94 12.06 13.61
CA GLU A 368 15.10 11.11 12.51
C GLU A 368 16.56 10.83 12.13
N ASP A 369 17.42 11.85 12.09
CA ASP A 369 18.85 11.68 11.79
C ASP A 369 19.52 10.76 12.82
N LYS A 370 19.20 10.92 14.11
CA LYS A 370 19.75 10.08 15.18
C LYS A 370 19.18 8.66 15.16
N LEU A 371 17.90 8.50 14.79
CA LEU A 371 17.30 7.18 14.57
C LEU A 371 17.99 6.46 13.41
N ALA A 372 18.21 7.18 12.30
CA ALA A 372 18.92 6.63 11.15
C ALA A 372 20.38 6.23 11.50
N GLU A 373 21.10 7.04 12.27
CA GLU A 373 22.44 6.69 12.78
C GLU A 373 22.40 5.46 13.69
N LEU A 374 21.46 5.39 14.63
CA LEU A 374 21.32 4.27 15.57
C LEU A 374 21.16 2.94 14.84
N PHE A 375 20.23 2.89 13.88
CA PHE A 375 19.99 1.69 13.08
C PHE A 375 20.99 1.52 11.93
N GLY A 376 21.92 2.49 11.74
CA GLY A 376 22.93 2.48 10.68
C GLY A 376 22.32 2.56 9.29
N LEU A 377 21.32 3.43 9.15
CA LEU A 377 20.57 3.72 7.93
C LEU A 377 20.80 5.19 7.46
N ALA A 378 21.82 5.86 8.03
CA ALA A 378 22.20 7.22 7.69
C ALA A 378 23.04 7.28 6.39
#